data_646e94fa99fc57cdb3ee98b927099dbf
#
_entry.id   646e94fa99fc57cdb3ee98b927099dbf
#
_cell.length_a   1.000
_cell.length_b   1.000
_cell.length_c   1.000
_cell.angle_alpha   90.00
_cell.angle_beta   90.00
_cell.angle_gamma   90.00
#
_symmetry.space_group_name_H-M   'P 1'
#
loop_
_entity.id
_entity.type
_entity.pdbx_description
1 polymer ?
#
loop_
_entity_poly.entity_id
_entity_poly.type
_entity_poly.pdbx_seq_one_letter_code
_entity_poly.pdbx_strand_id
1 'polypeptide(L)'
;MKFPRLIRRLLMLLAASALLLGIPVAATAFATPGTTGTGWIRLAHLSPNTPAVDVYLYSFDNSSAKIVLDHVAYGTVSPYESVTAGDYSVAMRAAGASPTSQPVLSTSVTIQAGHAYTVAGMGPESGLRLQVMDDDLTTPIGQSLVRVIQASLKDQKVSVSFGSTVLASSLAFASVSPYQAVLPGTKTVTVTAGTGDANSSVTLAAGTVHTLVVLDGATGLEIVNLEDASGSGKPPLGGVSTGFGGTAPRGPGSPVPWIAAIAAGSLLALTGGLRLRRRQLNTGI
;
A
#
# COMPACT_ATOMS: atom_id res chain seq x y z
N MET A 1 -12.02 46.67 75.17
CA MET A 1 -10.69 46.06 75.16
C MET A 1 -9.92 46.67 73.95
N LYS A 2 -8.85 47.43 74.28
CA LYS A 2 -8.05 48.13 73.25
C LYS A 2 -6.92 47.18 72.80
N PHE A 3 -6.94 46.76 71.57
CA PHE A 3 -5.82 45.99 71.05
C PHE A 3 -4.61 46.88 70.80
N PRO A 4 -3.39 46.45 71.16
CA PRO A 4 -2.20 47.25 71.02
C PRO A 4 -1.82 47.49 69.53
N ARG A 5 -1.38 48.72 69.30
CA ARG A 5 -1.01 49.26 67.98
C ARG A 5 0.11 48.51 67.23
N LEU A 6 0.72 47.49 67.82
CA LEU A 6 1.81 46.71 67.25
C LEU A 6 1.28 45.66 66.23
N ILE A 7 0.06 45.12 66.42
CA ILE A 7 -0.49 44.08 65.55
C ILE A 7 -0.97 44.66 64.18
N ARG A 8 -1.29 45.97 64.22
CA ARG A 8 -1.77 46.64 62.96
C ARG A 8 -0.66 46.99 61.97
N ARG A 9 0.62 46.98 62.42
CA ARG A 9 1.78 47.22 61.54
C ARG A 9 2.38 45.95 60.98
N LEU A 10 2.11 44.78 61.55
CA LEU A 10 2.56 43.48 61.04
C LEU A 10 1.65 42.94 59.92
N LEU A 11 0.36 43.32 59.96
CA LEU A 11 -0.58 42.93 58.93
C LEU A 11 -0.49 43.76 57.63
N MET A 12 0.17 44.93 57.65
CA MET A 12 0.37 45.71 56.41
C MET A 12 1.66 45.37 55.65
N LEU A 13 2.57 44.60 56.26
CA LEU A 13 3.81 44.16 55.64
C LEU A 13 3.69 42.82 54.90
N LEU A 14 2.57 42.09 55.06
CA LEU A 14 2.31 40.84 54.40
C LEU A 14 1.46 40.96 53.13
N ALA A 15 0.92 42.16 52.82
CA ALA A 15 0.11 42.41 51.64
C ALA A 15 0.89 42.99 50.44
N ALA A 16 2.19 43.26 50.59
CA ALA A 16 3.02 43.90 49.58
C ALA A 16 3.96 42.93 48.81
N SER A 17 3.93 41.62 49.12
CA SER A 17 4.87 40.64 48.54
C SER A 17 4.22 39.68 47.48
N ALA A 18 2.97 39.90 47.07
CA ALA A 18 2.26 39.01 46.15
C ALA A 18 2.12 39.59 44.72
N LEU A 19 2.91 40.59 44.36
CA LEU A 19 2.76 41.24 43.04
C LEU A 19 4.09 41.25 42.24
N LEU A 20 4.80 40.14 42.24
CA LEU A 20 5.94 39.96 41.33
C LEU A 20 6.07 38.47 41.00
N LEU A 21 5.82 38.14 39.76
CA LEU A 21 6.19 36.99 38.97
C LEU A 21 5.03 36.29 38.26
N GLY A 22 4.20 37.06 37.58
CA GLY A 22 3.45 36.56 36.45
C GLY A 22 4.31 36.68 35.17
N ILE A 23 5.40 35.90 35.06
CA ILE A 23 6.05 35.71 33.77
C ILE A 23 5.13 34.77 32.98
N PRO A 24 4.53 35.18 31.86
CA PRO A 24 3.87 34.22 30.98
C PRO A 24 4.96 33.26 30.45
N VAL A 25 5.01 32.06 30.97
CA VAL A 25 5.73 30.98 30.32
C VAL A 25 5.00 30.76 29.02
N ALA A 26 5.48 31.38 27.94
CA ALA A 26 5.09 31.02 26.63
C ALA A 26 5.42 29.53 26.48
N ALA A 27 4.42 28.67 26.56
CA ALA A 27 4.57 27.29 26.18
C ALA A 27 4.97 27.28 24.69
N THR A 28 6.27 27.18 24.42
CA THR A 28 6.77 26.83 23.12
C THR A 28 6.21 25.44 22.85
N ALA A 29 5.14 25.37 22.05
CA ALA A 29 4.73 24.13 21.45
C ALA A 29 5.93 23.66 20.62
N PHE A 30 6.69 22.71 21.16
CA PHE A 30 7.65 21.96 20.38
C PHE A 30 6.78 21.19 19.38
N ALA A 31 6.74 21.68 18.12
CA ALA A 31 6.30 20.88 17.02
C ALA A 31 7.14 19.60 17.09
N THR A 32 6.49 18.49 17.36
CA THR A 32 7.13 17.16 17.25
C THR A 32 7.70 17.11 15.84
N PRO A 33 9.03 16.90 15.64
CA PRO A 33 9.56 16.73 14.31
C PRO A 33 8.77 15.59 13.69
N GLY A 34 8.09 15.85 12.57
CA GLY A 34 7.45 14.79 11.80
C GLY A 34 8.48 13.69 11.61
N THR A 35 8.12 12.47 11.88
CA THR A 35 9.00 11.31 11.75
C THR A 35 9.45 11.25 10.29
N THR A 36 10.63 11.80 9.99
CA THR A 36 11.25 11.77 8.68
C THR A 36 11.77 10.35 8.44
N GLY A 37 10.86 9.43 8.19
CA GLY A 37 11.15 8.04 7.91
C GLY A 37 10.40 7.61 6.66
N THR A 38 10.74 6.44 6.19
CA THR A 38 10.12 5.81 5.03
C THR A 38 9.30 4.62 5.47
N GLY A 39 8.07 4.50 4.97
CA GLY A 39 7.25 3.30 5.01
C GLY A 39 6.95 2.79 3.61
N TRP A 40 6.17 1.75 3.50
CA TRP A 40 5.83 1.11 2.24
C TRP A 40 4.32 0.96 2.10
N ILE A 41 3.83 1.11 0.89
CA ILE A 41 2.43 0.87 0.55
C ILE A 41 2.34 0.10 -0.76
N ARG A 42 1.45 -0.87 -0.84
CA ARG A 42 1.03 -1.48 -2.10
C ARG A 42 -0.47 -1.41 -2.24
N LEU A 43 -0.94 -1.43 -3.45
CA LEU A 43 -2.34 -1.27 -3.81
C LEU A 43 -2.82 -2.54 -4.50
N ALA A 44 -4.05 -2.95 -4.22
CA ALA A 44 -4.63 -4.17 -4.78
C ALA A 44 -6.07 -3.95 -5.21
N HIS A 45 -6.46 -4.58 -6.33
CA HIS A 45 -7.85 -4.66 -6.78
C HIS A 45 -8.33 -6.10 -6.62
N LEU A 46 -9.06 -6.36 -5.54
CA LEU A 46 -9.52 -7.68 -5.13
C LEU A 46 -11.06 -7.80 -5.13
N SER A 47 -11.75 -7.06 -5.99
CA SER A 47 -13.20 -7.12 -6.18
C SER A 47 -13.52 -7.71 -7.55
N PRO A 48 -14.01 -8.96 -7.62
CA PRO A 48 -14.07 -9.72 -8.89
C PRO A 48 -15.12 -9.24 -9.89
N ASN A 49 -16.15 -8.55 -9.45
CA ASN A 49 -17.24 -8.09 -10.31
C ASN A 49 -17.26 -6.57 -10.52
N THR A 50 -16.14 -5.91 -10.26
CA THR A 50 -15.96 -4.49 -10.56
C THR A 50 -15.05 -4.29 -11.76
N PRO A 51 -15.32 -3.28 -12.60
CA PRO A 51 -14.44 -2.93 -13.71
C PRO A 51 -13.04 -2.53 -13.24
N ALA A 52 -12.10 -2.46 -14.19
CA ALA A 52 -10.78 -1.91 -13.93
C ALA A 52 -10.87 -0.47 -13.39
N VAL A 53 -9.94 -0.11 -12.52
CA VAL A 53 -9.87 1.19 -11.86
C VAL A 53 -8.50 1.83 -12.04
N ASP A 54 -8.46 3.16 -11.98
CA ASP A 54 -7.23 3.92 -11.77
C ASP A 54 -7.10 4.25 -10.30
N VAL A 55 -5.94 3.98 -9.71
CA VAL A 55 -5.70 4.17 -8.27
C VAL A 55 -4.67 5.28 -8.06
N TYR A 56 -5.05 6.24 -7.25
CA TYR A 56 -4.24 7.42 -6.92
C TYR A 56 -3.88 7.43 -5.45
N LEU A 57 -2.62 7.71 -5.16
CA LEU A 57 -2.13 7.98 -3.82
C LEU A 57 -1.75 9.45 -3.69
N TYR A 58 -2.42 10.16 -2.80
CA TYR A 58 -2.16 11.58 -2.49
C TYR A 58 -1.59 11.72 -1.09
N SER A 59 -0.53 12.50 -0.93
CA SER A 59 -0.08 12.96 0.39
C SER A 59 -0.97 14.11 0.87
N PHE A 60 -1.28 14.18 2.16
CA PHE A 60 -1.99 15.31 2.73
C PHE A 60 -1.16 16.60 2.72
N ASP A 61 0.17 16.47 2.77
CA ASP A 61 1.09 17.59 2.67
C ASP A 61 1.25 18.10 1.24
N ASN A 62 0.85 17.31 0.24
CA ASN A 62 0.94 17.66 -1.17
C ASN A 62 -0.23 17.06 -1.95
N SER A 63 -1.11 17.91 -2.44
CA SER A 63 -2.31 17.52 -3.19
C SER A 63 -2.04 16.89 -4.57
N SER A 64 -0.81 16.94 -5.07
CA SER A 64 -0.43 16.23 -6.29
C SER A 64 -0.39 14.73 -6.03
N ALA A 65 -0.92 13.93 -6.96
CA ALA A 65 -0.84 12.47 -6.87
C ALA A 65 0.62 12.02 -6.76
N LYS A 66 0.92 11.24 -5.73
CA LYS A 66 2.27 10.70 -5.49
C LYS A 66 2.53 9.50 -6.39
N ILE A 67 1.54 8.63 -6.50
CA ILE A 67 1.57 7.40 -7.30
C ILE A 67 0.24 7.31 -8.04
N VAL A 68 0.30 6.91 -9.29
CA VAL A 68 -0.86 6.60 -10.12
C VAL A 68 -0.64 5.21 -10.71
N LEU A 69 -1.61 4.33 -10.51
CA LEU A 69 -1.69 3.02 -11.15
C LEU A 69 -2.90 3.02 -12.08
N ASP A 70 -2.65 2.89 -13.37
CA ASP A 70 -3.68 2.95 -14.39
C ASP A 70 -4.20 1.56 -14.74
N HIS A 71 -5.50 1.46 -14.99
CA HIS A 71 -6.17 0.26 -15.50
C HIS A 71 -5.93 -1.00 -14.66
N VAL A 72 -5.99 -0.86 -13.33
CA VAL A 72 -5.82 -1.97 -12.39
C VAL A 72 -7.02 -2.89 -12.46
N ALA A 73 -6.82 -4.11 -13.00
CA ALA A 73 -7.85 -5.13 -13.11
C ALA A 73 -7.94 -5.99 -11.83
N TYR A 74 -9.03 -6.76 -11.71
CA TYR A 74 -9.20 -7.74 -10.64
C TYR A 74 -8.01 -8.71 -10.52
N GLY A 75 -7.59 -8.99 -9.31
CA GLY A 75 -6.44 -9.85 -8.99
C GLY A 75 -5.09 -9.15 -9.06
N THR A 76 -5.03 -7.89 -9.53
CA THR A 76 -3.77 -7.14 -9.60
C THR A 76 -3.37 -6.64 -8.22
N VAL A 77 -2.11 -6.88 -7.86
CA VAL A 77 -1.45 -6.33 -6.67
C VAL A 77 -0.17 -5.65 -7.12
N SER A 78 0.00 -4.37 -6.77
CA SER A 78 1.20 -3.62 -7.13
C SER A 78 2.42 -4.10 -6.33
N PRO A 79 3.64 -3.78 -6.78
CA PRO A 79 4.81 -3.77 -5.89
C PRO A 79 4.58 -2.87 -4.68
N TYR A 80 5.41 -3.02 -3.66
CA TYR A 80 5.51 -2.01 -2.61
C TYR A 80 6.21 -0.76 -3.16
N GLU A 81 5.57 0.37 -2.90
CA GLU A 81 6.12 1.69 -3.17
C GLU A 81 6.61 2.31 -1.87
N SER A 82 7.82 2.86 -1.91
CA SER A 82 8.44 3.54 -0.77
C SER A 82 7.94 4.98 -0.72
N VAL A 83 7.35 5.36 0.41
CA VAL A 83 6.82 6.71 0.63
C VAL A 83 7.30 7.28 1.97
N THR A 84 7.36 8.60 2.08
CA THR A 84 7.65 9.26 3.36
C THR A 84 6.56 8.94 4.37
N ALA A 85 6.91 8.71 5.64
CA ALA A 85 5.92 8.55 6.69
C ALA A 85 5.03 9.79 6.78
N GLY A 86 3.72 9.59 6.96
CA GLY A 86 2.74 10.66 6.96
C GLY A 86 1.34 10.17 6.59
N ASP A 87 0.42 11.10 6.45
CA ASP A 87 -0.96 10.82 6.10
C ASP A 87 -1.19 10.89 4.60
N TYR A 88 -1.91 9.90 4.08
CA TYR A 88 -2.21 9.74 2.68
C TYR A 88 -3.68 9.45 2.46
N SER A 89 -4.18 9.82 1.28
CA SER A 89 -5.47 9.38 0.76
C SER A 89 -5.25 8.46 -0.43
N VAL A 90 -5.86 7.29 -0.39
CA VAL A 90 -5.97 6.38 -1.53
C VAL A 90 -7.33 6.62 -2.17
N ALA A 91 -7.36 6.91 -3.47
CA ALA A 91 -8.59 7.15 -4.23
C ALA A 91 -8.64 6.23 -5.45
N MET A 92 -9.75 5.53 -5.63
CA MET A 92 -10.03 4.72 -6.82
C MET A 92 -11.03 5.44 -7.72
N ARG A 93 -10.74 5.49 -9.01
CA ARG A 93 -11.62 6.03 -10.06
C ARG A 93 -11.87 4.98 -11.13
N ALA A 94 -12.94 5.13 -11.87
CA ALA A 94 -13.13 4.28 -13.06
C ALA A 94 -11.93 4.46 -14.01
N ALA A 95 -11.47 3.36 -14.61
CA ALA A 95 -10.31 3.39 -15.52
C ALA A 95 -10.52 4.38 -16.66
N GLY A 96 -9.52 5.25 -16.89
CA GLY A 96 -9.57 6.31 -17.90
C GLY A 96 -10.39 7.55 -17.48
N ALA A 97 -10.92 7.61 -16.27
CA ALA A 97 -11.61 8.80 -15.79
C ALA A 97 -10.63 9.95 -15.51
N SER A 98 -11.10 11.19 -15.62
CA SER A 98 -10.27 12.36 -15.28
C SER A 98 -9.69 12.24 -13.87
N PRO A 99 -8.40 12.59 -13.65
CA PRO A 99 -7.80 12.65 -12.31
C PRO A 99 -8.54 13.56 -11.33
N THR A 100 -9.32 14.52 -11.85
CA THR A 100 -10.12 15.45 -11.07
C THR A 100 -11.58 15.01 -10.88
N SER A 101 -11.99 13.86 -11.48
CA SER A 101 -13.33 13.30 -11.27
C SER A 101 -13.51 12.87 -9.84
N GLN A 102 -14.78 12.72 -9.42
CA GLN A 102 -15.08 12.18 -8.10
C GLN A 102 -14.60 10.71 -8.03
N PRO A 103 -13.86 10.30 -6.99
CA PRO A 103 -13.48 8.90 -6.83
C PRO A 103 -14.71 8.03 -6.53
N VAL A 104 -14.70 6.81 -7.04
CA VAL A 104 -15.67 5.77 -6.68
C VAL A 104 -15.51 5.37 -5.22
N LEU A 105 -14.27 5.28 -4.76
CA LEU A 105 -13.89 5.01 -3.38
C LEU A 105 -12.69 5.86 -2.98
N SER A 106 -12.64 6.22 -1.70
CA SER A 106 -11.43 6.78 -1.08
C SER A 106 -11.32 6.36 0.37
N THR A 107 -10.09 6.28 0.85
CA THR A 107 -9.77 6.03 2.27
C THR A 107 -8.50 6.75 2.65
N SER A 108 -8.36 7.07 3.93
CA SER A 108 -7.11 7.60 4.47
C SER A 108 -6.27 6.46 5.04
N VAL A 109 -4.95 6.61 4.96
CA VAL A 109 -3.97 5.71 5.57
C VAL A 109 -2.83 6.53 6.16
N THR A 110 -2.49 6.27 7.41
CA THR A 110 -1.30 6.84 8.05
C THR A 110 -0.15 5.86 7.88
N ILE A 111 0.86 6.26 7.12
CA ILE A 111 2.07 5.46 6.88
C ILE A 111 3.07 5.77 7.98
N GLN A 112 3.45 4.78 8.76
CA GLN A 112 4.49 4.87 9.78
C GLN A 112 5.85 4.48 9.21
N ALA A 113 6.91 5.10 9.71
CA ALA A 113 8.27 4.76 9.31
C ALA A 113 8.60 3.30 9.69
N GLY A 114 9.15 2.56 8.75
CA GLY A 114 9.51 1.16 8.94
C GLY A 114 8.35 0.16 8.80
N HIS A 115 7.11 0.63 8.58
CA HIS A 115 5.92 -0.21 8.40
C HIS A 115 5.52 -0.35 6.93
N ALA A 116 4.81 -1.43 6.62
CA ALA A 116 4.24 -1.67 5.30
C ALA A 116 2.73 -1.85 5.38
N TYR A 117 2.05 -1.45 4.30
CA TYR A 117 0.60 -1.47 4.23
C TYR A 117 0.13 -1.99 2.88
N THR A 118 -0.90 -2.81 2.89
CA THR A 118 -1.67 -3.16 1.70
C THR A 118 -3.02 -2.45 1.76
N VAL A 119 -3.35 -1.67 0.73
CA VAL A 119 -4.70 -1.10 0.57
C VAL A 119 -5.39 -1.79 -0.58
N ALA A 120 -6.44 -2.54 -0.29
CA ALA A 120 -7.14 -3.36 -1.26
C ALA A 120 -8.60 -2.91 -1.44
N GLY A 121 -9.02 -2.76 -2.70
CA GLY A 121 -10.44 -2.69 -3.06
C GLY A 121 -11.04 -4.08 -2.94
N MET A 122 -11.94 -4.29 -2.00
CA MET A 122 -12.54 -5.59 -1.68
C MET A 122 -14.06 -5.49 -1.54
N GLY A 123 -14.71 -6.62 -1.69
CA GLY A 123 -16.16 -6.72 -1.58
C GLY A 123 -16.84 -6.87 -2.94
N PRO A 124 -18.15 -7.16 -2.96
CA PRO A 124 -18.94 -7.12 -4.19
C PRO A 124 -19.14 -5.67 -4.64
N GLU A 125 -19.51 -5.45 -5.89
CA GLU A 125 -19.76 -4.11 -6.42
C GLU A 125 -20.72 -3.28 -5.54
N SER A 126 -21.79 -3.92 -5.03
CA SER A 126 -22.77 -3.27 -4.15
C SER A 126 -22.27 -2.94 -2.75
N GLY A 127 -21.13 -3.47 -2.35
CA GLY A 127 -20.50 -3.30 -1.03
C GLY A 127 -19.01 -3.10 -1.12
N LEU A 128 -18.54 -2.54 -2.23
CA LEU A 128 -17.13 -2.28 -2.48
C LEU A 128 -16.55 -1.32 -1.43
N ARG A 129 -15.41 -1.69 -0.87
CA ARG A 129 -14.71 -0.87 0.12
C ARG A 129 -13.20 -0.96 -0.05
N LEU A 130 -12.50 0.07 0.40
CA LEU A 130 -11.05 0.03 0.58
C LEU A 130 -10.75 -0.50 1.99
N GLN A 131 -9.96 -1.56 2.05
CA GLN A 131 -9.46 -2.14 3.30
C GLN A 131 -7.96 -1.87 3.41
N VAL A 132 -7.57 -1.21 4.50
CA VAL A 132 -6.16 -1.00 4.87
C VAL A 132 -5.74 -2.16 5.76
N MET A 133 -4.63 -2.78 5.44
CA MET A 133 -4.04 -3.90 6.16
C MET A 133 -2.60 -3.58 6.51
N ASP A 134 -2.22 -3.76 7.76
CA ASP A 134 -0.82 -3.78 8.17
C ASP A 134 -0.16 -5.07 7.68
N ASP A 135 1.01 -4.93 7.08
CA ASP A 135 1.79 -6.06 6.58
C ASP A 135 2.96 -6.32 7.55
N ASP A 136 3.01 -7.50 8.14
CA ASP A 136 4.10 -7.88 9.03
C ASP A 136 5.38 -8.07 8.21
N LEU A 137 6.40 -7.29 8.52
CA LEU A 137 7.72 -7.39 7.90
C LEU A 137 8.71 -8.18 8.77
N THR A 138 8.26 -8.67 9.93
CA THR A 138 9.10 -9.41 10.86
C THR A 138 9.37 -10.82 10.31
N THR A 139 10.59 -11.06 9.85
CA THR A 139 10.97 -12.36 9.30
C THR A 139 11.30 -13.35 10.42
N PRO A 140 10.59 -14.48 10.54
CA PRO A 140 10.82 -15.44 11.62
C PRO A 140 12.06 -16.27 11.35
N ILE A 141 12.85 -16.55 12.40
CA ILE A 141 14.02 -17.42 12.29
C ILE A 141 13.57 -18.86 12.08
N GLY A 142 14.05 -19.50 11.01
CA GLY A 142 13.80 -20.92 10.72
C GLY A 142 12.37 -21.25 10.29
N GLN A 143 11.48 -20.26 10.18
CA GLN A 143 10.11 -20.41 9.75
C GLN A 143 9.77 -19.40 8.65
N SER A 144 8.57 -19.49 8.10
CA SER A 144 7.95 -18.49 7.25
C SER A 144 6.63 -18.07 7.89
N LEU A 145 6.22 -16.79 7.77
CA LEU A 145 4.88 -16.33 8.12
C LEU A 145 4.00 -16.33 6.88
N VAL A 146 2.76 -16.78 7.02
CA VAL A 146 1.80 -16.79 5.92
C VAL A 146 0.43 -16.32 6.42
N ARG A 147 -0.21 -15.41 5.71
CA ARG A 147 -1.62 -15.08 5.87
C ARG A 147 -2.39 -15.34 4.58
N VAL A 148 -3.71 -15.32 4.68
CA VAL A 148 -4.61 -15.54 3.55
C VAL A 148 -5.54 -14.35 3.41
N ILE A 149 -5.72 -13.86 2.17
CA ILE A 149 -6.78 -12.93 1.79
C ILE A 149 -7.79 -13.71 0.95
N GLN A 150 -9.06 -13.73 1.38
CA GLN A 150 -10.15 -14.33 0.64
C GLN A 150 -10.80 -13.26 -0.26
N ALA A 151 -10.58 -13.37 -1.57
CA ALA A 151 -11.07 -12.43 -2.57
C ALA A 151 -11.92 -13.10 -3.68
N SER A 152 -12.28 -14.38 -3.53
CA SER A 152 -13.22 -15.06 -4.43
C SER A 152 -14.65 -14.77 -4.04
N LEU A 153 -15.45 -14.23 -4.94
CA LEU A 153 -16.88 -13.98 -4.75
C LEU A 153 -17.70 -15.26 -4.96
N LYS A 154 -17.21 -16.19 -5.80
CA LYS A 154 -17.90 -17.48 -6.08
C LYS A 154 -18.02 -18.32 -4.82
N ASP A 155 -17.05 -18.23 -3.91
CA ASP A 155 -17.05 -18.93 -2.65
C ASP A 155 -17.16 -17.96 -1.48
N GLN A 156 -18.27 -18.04 -0.74
CA GLN A 156 -18.50 -17.17 0.41
C GLN A 156 -17.58 -17.48 1.60
N LYS A 157 -17.05 -18.69 1.65
CA LYS A 157 -16.11 -19.15 2.67
C LYS A 157 -15.13 -20.15 2.07
N VAL A 158 -13.86 -20.01 2.44
CA VAL A 158 -12.81 -20.97 2.09
C VAL A 158 -12.05 -21.43 3.33
N SER A 159 -11.52 -22.64 3.28
CA SER A 159 -10.52 -23.12 4.24
C SER A 159 -9.21 -23.33 3.48
N VAL A 160 -8.10 -22.87 4.07
CA VAL A 160 -6.79 -22.91 3.43
C VAL A 160 -5.81 -23.63 4.32
N SER A 161 -5.06 -24.57 3.76
CA SER A 161 -4.00 -25.29 4.46
C SER A 161 -2.70 -25.32 3.64
N PHE A 162 -1.58 -25.39 4.35
CA PHE A 162 -0.24 -25.58 3.80
C PHE A 162 0.32 -26.90 4.31
N GLY A 163 0.18 -27.94 3.51
CA GLY A 163 0.36 -29.32 3.98
C GLY A 163 -0.66 -29.65 5.08
N SER A 164 -0.17 -30.04 6.28
CA SER A 164 -1.02 -30.33 7.44
C SER A 164 -1.35 -29.10 8.29
N THR A 165 -0.77 -27.94 8.02
CA THR A 165 -0.99 -26.72 8.80
C THR A 165 -2.17 -25.95 8.26
N VAL A 166 -3.19 -25.73 9.09
CA VAL A 166 -4.35 -24.90 8.73
C VAL A 166 -3.97 -23.43 8.84
N LEU A 167 -4.03 -22.70 7.72
CA LEU A 167 -3.77 -21.25 7.64
C LEU A 167 -5.03 -20.43 7.93
N ALA A 168 -6.16 -20.90 7.45
CA ALA A 168 -7.46 -20.28 7.67
C ALA A 168 -8.56 -21.33 7.64
N SER A 169 -9.54 -21.20 8.54
CA SER A 169 -10.73 -22.06 8.59
C SER A 169 -11.98 -21.21 8.35
N SER A 170 -12.79 -21.59 7.35
CA SER A 170 -14.04 -20.88 7.01
C SER A 170 -13.84 -19.36 6.84
N LEU A 171 -12.75 -18.93 6.22
CA LEU A 171 -12.47 -17.53 5.98
C LEU A 171 -13.51 -16.96 5.01
N ALA A 172 -14.21 -15.94 5.47
CA ALA A 172 -15.29 -15.32 4.69
C ALA A 172 -14.75 -14.49 3.52
N PHE A 173 -15.57 -14.34 2.48
CA PHE A 173 -15.29 -13.42 1.37
C PHE A 173 -14.95 -12.01 1.88
N ALA A 174 -14.00 -11.37 1.24
CA ALA A 174 -13.48 -10.05 1.58
C ALA A 174 -12.93 -9.96 3.02
N SER A 175 -12.32 -11.05 3.50
CA SER A 175 -11.66 -11.11 4.81
C SER A 175 -10.19 -11.53 4.69
N VAL A 176 -9.45 -11.26 5.77
CA VAL A 176 -8.02 -11.55 5.90
C VAL A 176 -7.79 -12.37 7.15
N SER A 177 -6.98 -13.43 7.06
CA SER A 177 -6.57 -14.21 8.23
C SER A 177 -5.43 -13.51 8.99
N PRO A 178 -5.20 -13.84 10.27
CA PRO A 178 -3.93 -13.53 10.90
C PRO A 178 -2.79 -14.27 10.22
N TYR A 179 -1.55 -13.80 10.42
CA TYR A 179 -0.35 -14.52 10.02
C TYR A 179 -0.16 -15.79 10.85
N GLN A 180 0.24 -16.88 10.19
CA GLN A 180 0.56 -18.17 10.81
C GLN A 180 2.00 -18.53 10.49
N ALA A 181 2.74 -19.01 11.50
CA ALA A 181 4.07 -19.54 11.32
C ALA A 181 4.01 -20.95 10.72
N VAL A 182 4.77 -21.16 9.65
CA VAL A 182 4.86 -22.45 8.94
C VAL A 182 6.31 -22.86 8.72
N LEU A 183 6.56 -24.17 8.63
CA LEU A 183 7.88 -24.69 8.29
C LEU A 183 8.17 -24.41 6.81
N PRO A 184 9.39 -23.95 6.48
CA PRO A 184 9.81 -23.66 5.11
C PRO A 184 9.79 -24.93 4.24
N GLY A 185 9.84 -24.73 2.96
CA GLY A 185 9.89 -25.79 1.94
C GLY A 185 8.82 -25.63 0.87
N THR A 186 8.86 -26.52 -0.11
CA THR A 186 7.85 -26.61 -1.18
C THR A 186 6.76 -27.58 -0.73
N LYS A 187 5.52 -27.08 -0.67
CA LYS A 187 4.34 -27.88 -0.32
C LYS A 187 3.14 -27.43 -1.11
N THR A 188 2.11 -28.26 -1.13
CA THR A 188 0.83 -27.91 -1.71
C THR A 188 0.06 -27.03 -0.74
N VAL A 189 -0.33 -25.85 -1.22
CA VAL A 189 -1.42 -25.06 -0.63
C VAL A 189 -2.73 -25.64 -1.15
N THR A 190 -3.62 -26.04 -0.27
CA THR A 190 -4.95 -26.53 -0.60
C THR A 190 -5.99 -25.51 -0.12
N VAL A 191 -6.85 -25.09 -1.03
CA VAL A 191 -8.03 -24.28 -0.74
C VAL A 191 -9.25 -25.18 -0.90
N THR A 192 -10.01 -25.37 0.15
CA THR A 192 -11.29 -26.10 0.15
C THR A 192 -12.43 -25.12 0.17
N ALA A 193 -13.33 -25.23 -0.79
CA ALA A 193 -14.43 -24.31 -1.01
C ALA A 193 -15.71 -25.03 -1.48
N GLY A 194 -16.83 -24.33 -1.46
CA GLY A 194 -18.14 -24.88 -1.86
C GLY A 194 -18.22 -25.20 -3.36
N THR A 195 -17.52 -24.47 -4.20
CA THR A 195 -17.50 -24.68 -5.67
C THR A 195 -16.47 -25.71 -6.11
N GLY A 196 -15.59 -26.15 -5.22
CA GLY A 196 -14.54 -27.14 -5.47
C GLY A 196 -13.21 -26.74 -4.86
N ASP A 197 -12.30 -27.70 -4.80
CA ASP A 197 -10.97 -27.49 -4.22
C ASP A 197 -10.00 -26.95 -5.27
N ALA A 198 -9.08 -26.11 -4.81
CA ALA A 198 -7.93 -25.66 -5.61
C ALA A 198 -6.63 -26.01 -4.91
N ASN A 199 -5.63 -26.39 -5.70
CA ASN A 199 -4.30 -26.70 -5.20
C ASN A 199 -3.22 -25.93 -5.96
N SER A 200 -2.24 -25.42 -5.25
CA SER A 200 -1.08 -24.76 -5.84
C SER A 200 0.19 -25.18 -5.12
N SER A 201 1.26 -25.42 -5.87
CA SER A 201 2.58 -25.67 -5.29
C SER A 201 3.24 -24.34 -4.94
N VAL A 202 3.57 -24.14 -3.66
CA VAL A 202 4.21 -22.93 -3.16
C VAL A 202 5.50 -23.30 -2.44
N THR A 203 6.57 -22.56 -2.73
CA THR A 203 7.84 -22.66 -2.03
C THR A 203 8.00 -21.45 -1.10
N LEU A 204 8.16 -21.73 0.19
CA LEU A 204 8.39 -20.73 1.24
C LEU A 204 9.82 -20.91 1.77
N ALA A 205 10.62 -19.87 1.72
CA ALA A 205 11.96 -19.89 2.30
C ALA A 205 11.89 -19.56 3.80
N ALA A 206 12.86 -20.04 4.58
CA ALA A 206 12.99 -19.61 5.96
C ALA A 206 13.29 -18.11 6.03
N GLY A 207 12.70 -17.41 6.99
CA GLY A 207 12.87 -15.98 7.14
C GLY A 207 12.11 -15.16 6.08
N THR A 208 10.97 -15.65 5.59
CA THR A 208 10.10 -14.91 4.66
C THR A 208 8.72 -14.72 5.23
N VAL A 209 8.02 -13.71 4.73
CA VAL A 209 6.61 -13.40 5.03
C VAL A 209 5.82 -13.37 3.73
N HIS A 210 4.68 -14.04 3.72
CA HIS A 210 3.86 -14.20 2.52
C HIS A 210 2.39 -13.88 2.76
N THR A 211 1.75 -13.39 1.72
CA THR A 211 0.29 -13.28 1.62
C THR A 211 -0.19 -14.16 0.47
N LEU A 212 -1.04 -15.15 0.77
CA LEU A 212 -1.76 -15.94 -0.21
C LEU A 212 -3.09 -15.26 -0.53
N VAL A 213 -3.35 -14.95 -1.78
CA VAL A 213 -4.62 -14.37 -2.21
C VAL A 213 -5.42 -15.44 -2.95
N VAL A 214 -6.62 -15.71 -2.49
CA VAL A 214 -7.58 -16.63 -3.14
C VAL A 214 -8.49 -15.82 -4.03
N LEU A 215 -8.47 -16.08 -5.33
CA LEU A 215 -9.18 -15.35 -6.36
C LEU A 215 -10.15 -16.26 -7.13
N ASP A 216 -11.12 -15.63 -7.82
CA ASP A 216 -11.90 -16.27 -8.88
C ASP A 216 -11.04 -16.39 -10.13
N GLY A 217 -10.56 -17.56 -10.44
CA GLY A 217 -9.88 -17.86 -11.69
C GLY A 217 -10.86 -18.18 -12.84
N ALA A 218 -10.31 -18.40 -14.03
CA ALA A 218 -11.11 -18.70 -15.22
C ALA A 218 -11.88 -20.03 -15.11
N THR A 219 -11.26 -21.05 -14.52
CA THR A 219 -11.81 -22.43 -14.42
C THR A 219 -12.10 -22.88 -12.99
N GLY A 220 -11.94 -22.01 -12.00
CA GLY A 220 -12.08 -22.34 -10.58
C GLY A 220 -11.38 -21.29 -9.73
N LEU A 221 -10.96 -21.68 -8.53
CA LEU A 221 -10.17 -20.81 -7.66
C LEU A 221 -8.72 -20.70 -8.16
N GLU A 222 -8.15 -19.52 -8.02
CA GLU A 222 -6.74 -19.23 -8.26
C GLU A 222 -6.07 -18.82 -6.95
N ILE A 223 -4.81 -19.26 -6.75
CA ILE A 223 -4.02 -18.93 -5.57
C ILE A 223 -2.80 -18.14 -6.03
N VAL A 224 -2.71 -16.90 -5.58
CA VAL A 224 -1.55 -16.03 -5.82
C VAL A 224 -0.72 -15.97 -4.56
N ASN A 225 0.59 -16.22 -4.68
CA ASN A 225 1.55 -16.10 -3.58
C ASN A 225 2.34 -14.80 -3.73
N LEU A 226 2.18 -13.90 -2.78
CA LEU A 226 2.91 -12.64 -2.67
C LEU A 226 3.96 -12.79 -1.57
N GLU A 227 5.20 -12.41 -1.85
CA GLU A 227 6.24 -12.29 -0.82
C GLU A 227 6.19 -10.87 -0.24
N ASP A 228 5.86 -10.76 1.03
CA ASP A 228 5.70 -9.49 1.73
C ASP A 228 7.04 -8.98 2.28
N ALA A 229 7.88 -9.89 2.76
CA ALA A 229 9.23 -9.57 3.23
C ALA A 229 10.16 -10.77 3.18
N SER A 230 11.47 -10.50 3.06
CA SER A 230 12.54 -11.48 3.17
C SER A 230 13.79 -10.90 3.82
N GLY A 231 14.50 -11.74 4.58
CA GLY A 231 15.81 -11.43 5.18
C GLY A 231 15.80 -10.26 6.15
N SER A 232 16.07 -9.06 5.69
CA SER A 232 16.22 -7.86 6.55
C SER A 232 14.91 -7.23 7.05
N GLY A 233 13.76 -7.86 6.86
CA GLY A 233 12.46 -7.27 7.22
C GLY A 233 12.05 -6.08 6.35
N LYS A 234 12.62 -5.97 5.15
CA LYS A 234 12.21 -4.97 4.15
C LYS A 234 11.34 -5.64 3.10
N PRO A 235 10.30 -4.95 2.59
CA PRO A 235 9.52 -5.46 1.48
C PRO A 235 10.40 -5.73 0.26
N PRO A 236 10.12 -6.77 -0.53
CA PRO A 236 10.81 -6.97 -1.79
C PRO A 236 10.47 -5.82 -2.76
N LEU A 237 11.49 -5.31 -3.45
CA LEU A 237 11.35 -4.26 -4.45
C LEU A 237 10.88 -4.83 -5.80
N GLY A 238 9.82 -5.64 -5.81
CA GLY A 238 9.30 -6.21 -7.05
C GLY A 238 7.87 -6.71 -6.89
N GLY A 239 6.98 -6.34 -7.82
CA GLY A 239 5.62 -6.84 -7.87
C GLY A 239 5.54 -8.17 -8.59
N VAL A 240 4.61 -9.01 -8.19
CA VAL A 240 4.20 -10.17 -8.98
C VAL A 240 3.16 -9.68 -9.97
N SER A 241 3.51 -9.63 -11.26
CA SER A 241 2.55 -9.36 -12.32
C SER A 241 1.67 -10.61 -12.46
N THR A 242 0.47 -10.59 -11.89
CA THR A 242 -0.55 -11.60 -12.15
C THR A 242 -1.22 -11.28 -13.49
N GLY A 243 -0.46 -11.44 -14.59
CA GLY A 243 -0.99 -11.29 -15.93
C GLY A 243 -1.79 -12.51 -16.33
N PHE A 244 -3.03 -12.33 -16.68
CA PHE A 244 -3.78 -13.30 -17.48
C PHE A 244 -3.02 -13.63 -18.77
N GLY A 245 -2.49 -14.85 -18.85
CA GLY A 245 -2.16 -15.56 -20.07
C GLY A 245 -1.30 -14.82 -21.09
N GLY A 246 0.02 -14.95 -20.98
CA GLY A 246 0.95 -14.63 -22.03
C GLY A 246 2.33 -15.19 -21.69
N THR A 247 2.73 -16.28 -22.33
CA THR A 247 4.09 -16.83 -22.27
C THR A 247 5.05 -15.84 -22.92
N ALA A 248 5.62 -14.92 -22.14
CA ALA A 248 6.79 -14.17 -22.56
C ALA A 248 8.05 -14.88 -22.02
N PRO A 249 9.09 -15.14 -22.83
CA PRO A 249 10.33 -15.74 -22.35
C PRO A 249 11.04 -14.77 -21.41
N ARG A 250 11.34 -15.22 -20.18
CA ARG A 250 12.19 -14.48 -19.25
C ARG A 250 13.62 -14.48 -19.73
N GLY A 251 14.13 -13.31 -20.16
CA GLY A 251 15.55 -13.05 -20.25
C GLY A 251 16.08 -12.56 -18.90
N PRO A 252 17.34 -12.87 -18.52
CA PRO A 252 17.90 -12.44 -17.25
C PRO A 252 18.19 -10.93 -17.26
N GLY A 253 17.62 -10.22 -16.30
CA GLY A 253 18.14 -8.96 -15.80
C GLY A 253 17.99 -7.74 -16.73
N SER A 254 16.78 -7.25 -16.95
CA SER A 254 16.59 -5.88 -17.44
C SER A 254 15.74 -5.08 -16.46
N PRO A 255 16.15 -3.86 -16.06
CA PRO A 255 15.31 -2.98 -15.27
C PRO A 255 14.08 -2.57 -16.07
N VAL A 256 12.94 -2.54 -15.43
CA VAL A 256 11.61 -2.27 -16.02
C VAL A 256 11.59 -0.89 -16.70
N PRO A 257 11.26 -0.75 -17.98
CA PRO A 257 11.49 0.47 -18.76
C PRO A 257 10.40 1.53 -18.68
N TRP A 258 9.63 1.63 -17.60
CA TRP A 258 8.58 2.64 -17.52
C TRP A 258 9.09 4.06 -17.17
N ILE A 259 10.34 4.20 -16.68
CA ILE A 259 11.00 5.51 -16.51
C ILE A 259 11.59 6.03 -17.84
N ALA A 260 11.78 5.18 -18.86
CA ALA A 260 12.38 5.59 -20.14
C ALA A 260 11.38 6.15 -21.17
N ALA A 261 10.09 6.02 -20.99
CA ALA A 261 9.10 6.49 -21.96
C ALA A 261 8.90 8.02 -21.96
N ILE A 262 9.33 8.74 -20.94
CA ILE A 262 9.20 10.21 -20.87
C ILE A 262 10.41 10.92 -21.54
N ALA A 263 11.56 10.25 -21.68
CA ALA A 263 12.75 10.86 -22.30
C ALA A 263 12.83 10.70 -23.82
N ALA A 264 12.09 9.79 -24.44
CA ALA A 264 12.15 9.54 -25.89
C ALA A 264 11.22 10.45 -26.72
N GLY A 265 10.23 11.10 -26.11
CA GLY A 265 9.29 12.00 -26.79
C GLY A 265 9.88 13.37 -27.17
N SER A 266 10.97 13.79 -26.53
CA SER A 266 11.52 15.14 -26.73
C SER A 266 12.69 15.25 -27.74
N LEU A 267 13.23 14.15 -28.23
CA LEU A 267 14.37 14.15 -29.18
C LEU A 267 13.99 13.99 -30.65
N LEU A 268 12.75 13.66 -30.97
CA LEU A 268 12.30 13.51 -32.37
C LEU A 268 11.77 14.81 -33.01
N ALA A 269 11.61 15.88 -32.25
CA ALA A 269 11.15 17.16 -32.77
C ALA A 269 12.29 18.08 -33.27
N LEU A 270 13.55 17.76 -33.02
CA LEU A 270 14.70 18.61 -33.39
C LEU A 270 15.47 18.16 -34.61
N THR A 271 15.22 16.98 -35.16
CA THR A 271 15.91 16.51 -36.37
C THR A 271 15.08 16.60 -37.65
N GLY A 272 13.77 16.88 -37.55
CA GLY A 272 12.87 17.07 -38.70
C GLY A 272 12.91 18.46 -39.33
N GLY A 273 13.43 19.46 -38.63
CA GLY A 273 13.39 20.87 -39.06
C GLY A 273 14.54 21.30 -39.99
N LEU A 274 15.59 20.51 -40.12
CA LEU A 274 16.77 20.92 -40.89
C LEU A 274 16.88 20.35 -42.33
N ARG A 275 15.96 19.50 -42.77
CA ARG A 275 15.98 18.93 -44.12
C ARG A 275 15.03 19.57 -45.14
N LEU A 276 14.19 20.51 -44.75
CA LEU A 276 13.26 21.18 -45.66
C LEU A 276 13.71 22.51 -46.18
N ARG A 277 14.91 23.01 -45.81
CA ARG A 277 15.43 24.32 -46.26
C ARG A 277 16.50 24.25 -47.37
N ARG A 278 16.79 23.06 -47.93
CA ARG A 278 17.80 22.88 -48.99
C ARG A 278 17.29 22.48 -50.37
N ARG A 279 15.97 22.56 -50.63
CA ARG A 279 15.41 22.20 -51.96
C ARG A 279 14.70 23.33 -52.71
N GLN A 280 14.89 24.58 -52.34
CA GLN A 280 14.29 25.71 -53.06
C GLN A 280 15.29 26.73 -53.62
N LEU A 281 16.52 26.32 -53.93
CA LEU A 281 17.46 27.20 -54.64
C LEU A 281 18.17 26.43 -55.77
N ASN A 282 17.42 25.84 -56.70
CA ASN A 282 17.99 25.43 -58.01
C ASN A 282 16.89 25.16 -59.03
N THR A 283 16.14 26.21 -59.41
CA THR A 283 15.47 26.26 -60.75
C THR A 283 15.33 27.74 -61.08
N GLY A 284 16.29 28.18 -61.88
CA GLY A 284 16.32 29.50 -62.48
C GLY A 284 17.53 29.60 -63.36
N ILE A 285 17.45 29.01 -64.53
CA ILE A 285 17.80 29.52 -65.89
C ILE A 285 17.25 28.50 -66.86
#